data_68e9c7fa61f4f328f6815e7eb2b0c4e4
#
_entry.id   68e9c7fa61f4f328f6815e7eb2b0c4e4
#
_cell.length_a   1.000
_cell.length_b   1.000
_cell.length_c   1.000
_cell.angle_alpha   90.00
_cell.angle_beta   90.00
_cell.angle_gamma   90.00
#
_symmetry.space_group_name_H-M   'P 1'
#
loop_
_entity.id
_entity.type
_entity.pdbx_description
1 polymer ?
#
loop_
_entity_poly.entity_id
_entity_poly.type
_entity_poly.pdbx_seq_one_letter_code
_entity_poly.pdbx_strand_id
1 'polypeptide(L)'
;MDPVLHVPAFQDNYIWLIRGRRAPHKVAIVDPGEAAPVLAALRTHKLTPVAILCTHHHDDHVGGVEELLEHFPLPVYGPAREHIDGVSHPLSEDARAVVPELDLDFGVLDIPAHTAGHIAYHGNGMLFCGDTLFSAGCGRLFEGSAAQMAQSLAKLAALPDDTAVYCGHEYPAANLRFALAVEPDNRAAQAHLTQVQAWRAAGRPCRAAAASSFTSDS
;
A
#
# COMPACT_ATOMS: atom_id res chain seq x y z
N MET A 1 -10.86 -14.02 -10.30
CA MET A 1 -9.38 -13.80 -10.19
C MET A 1 -9.22 -12.57 -9.33
N ASP A 2 -8.31 -12.59 -8.37
CA ASP A 2 -8.08 -11.46 -7.47
C ASP A 2 -7.56 -10.25 -8.28
N PRO A 3 -8.15 -9.07 -8.12
CA PRO A 3 -7.74 -7.88 -8.86
C PRO A 3 -6.34 -7.37 -8.44
N VAL A 4 -5.87 -7.71 -7.24
CA VAL A 4 -4.57 -7.30 -6.72
C VAL A 4 -3.79 -8.54 -6.29
N LEU A 5 -2.61 -8.74 -6.87
CA LEU A 5 -1.69 -9.80 -6.52
C LEU A 5 -0.66 -9.27 -5.53
N HIS A 6 -0.41 -10.02 -4.48
CA HIS A 6 0.64 -9.78 -3.52
C HIS A 6 1.97 -10.41 -3.98
N VAL A 7 3.04 -9.64 -3.91
CA VAL A 7 4.43 -10.09 -4.11
C VAL A 7 5.21 -9.77 -2.83
N PRO A 8 5.67 -10.79 -2.08
CA PRO A 8 6.48 -10.56 -0.89
C PRO A 8 7.87 -10.09 -1.28
N ALA A 9 8.40 -9.13 -0.55
CA ALA A 9 9.75 -8.59 -0.69
C ALA A 9 10.40 -8.44 0.70
N PHE A 10 11.73 -8.44 0.75
CA PHE A 10 12.49 -8.37 2.00
C PHE A 10 11.99 -9.38 3.07
N GLN A 11 11.80 -8.91 4.31
CA GLN A 11 11.31 -9.75 5.41
C GLN A 11 9.79 -9.69 5.56
N ASP A 12 9.19 -8.53 5.34
CA ASP A 12 7.77 -8.27 5.61
C ASP A 12 7.12 -7.22 4.69
N ASN A 13 7.82 -6.76 3.64
CA ASN A 13 7.28 -5.80 2.68
C ASN A 13 6.28 -6.44 1.72
N TYR A 14 5.33 -5.63 1.31
CA TYR A 14 4.37 -5.93 0.27
C TYR A 14 4.59 -5.07 -0.97
N ILE A 15 4.83 -5.73 -2.10
CA ILE A 15 4.69 -5.12 -3.41
C ILE A 15 3.35 -5.56 -3.98
N TRP A 16 2.55 -4.62 -4.48
CA TRP A 16 1.24 -4.94 -5.01
C TRP A 16 1.22 -4.85 -6.55
N LEU A 17 0.65 -5.85 -7.22
CA LEU A 17 0.42 -5.82 -8.67
C LEU A 17 -1.08 -5.71 -8.92
N ILE A 18 -1.53 -4.55 -9.42
CA ILE A 18 -2.94 -4.26 -9.72
C ILE A 18 -3.24 -4.69 -11.14
N ARG A 19 -4.15 -5.65 -11.31
CA ARG A 19 -4.55 -6.16 -12.63
C ARG A 19 -5.58 -5.26 -13.29
N GLY A 20 -5.45 -5.09 -14.61
CA GLY A 20 -6.46 -4.42 -15.41
C GLY A 20 -7.77 -5.22 -15.47
N ARG A 21 -8.90 -4.53 -15.34
CA ARG A 21 -10.22 -5.18 -15.41
C ARG A 21 -10.48 -5.83 -16.77
N ARG A 22 -10.12 -5.14 -17.86
CA ARG A 22 -10.30 -5.62 -19.25
C ARG A 22 -9.07 -6.31 -19.81
N ALA A 23 -7.92 -6.12 -19.19
CA ALA A 23 -6.63 -6.70 -19.59
C ALA A 23 -5.93 -7.34 -18.38
N PRO A 24 -6.41 -8.49 -17.86
CA PRO A 24 -5.92 -9.09 -16.61
C PRO A 24 -4.47 -9.58 -16.66
N HIS A 25 -3.85 -9.59 -17.84
CA HIS A 25 -2.43 -9.84 -18.06
C HIS A 25 -1.57 -8.59 -17.94
N LYS A 26 -2.18 -7.38 -17.92
CA LYS A 26 -1.48 -6.12 -17.67
C LYS A 26 -1.59 -5.74 -16.19
N VAL A 27 -0.53 -5.13 -15.63
CA VAL A 27 -0.49 -4.74 -14.21
C VAL A 27 0.18 -3.38 -14.01
N ALA A 28 -0.28 -2.65 -12.99
CA ALA A 28 0.49 -1.58 -12.35
C ALA A 28 1.20 -2.16 -11.13
N ILE A 29 2.41 -1.69 -10.86
CA ILE A 29 3.24 -2.11 -9.73
C ILE A 29 3.18 -1.01 -8.68
N VAL A 30 2.93 -1.34 -7.42
CA VAL A 30 2.94 -0.37 -6.31
C VAL A 30 4.08 -0.71 -5.36
N ASP A 31 4.88 0.30 -5.04
CA ASP A 31 6.00 0.27 -4.11
C ASP A 31 6.98 -0.89 -4.35
N PRO A 32 7.62 -0.96 -5.52
CA PRO A 32 8.58 -2.02 -5.82
C PRO A 32 9.93 -1.79 -5.11
N GLY A 33 10.03 -2.13 -3.82
CA GLY A 33 11.29 -2.04 -3.06
C GLY A 33 12.40 -2.94 -3.60
N GLU A 34 12.04 -4.07 -4.24
CA GLU A 34 12.97 -4.98 -4.92
C GLU A 34 12.45 -5.33 -6.32
N ALA A 35 13.31 -5.28 -7.34
CA ALA A 35 12.94 -5.66 -8.70
C ALA A 35 12.85 -7.19 -8.89
N ALA A 36 13.75 -7.95 -8.28
CA ALA A 36 13.87 -9.39 -8.50
C ALA A 36 12.55 -10.17 -8.21
N PRO A 37 11.86 -9.99 -7.07
CA PRO A 37 10.59 -10.67 -6.82
C PRO A 37 9.49 -10.22 -7.80
N VAL A 38 9.46 -8.95 -8.21
CA VAL A 38 8.52 -8.44 -9.22
C VAL A 38 8.75 -9.13 -10.56
N LEU A 39 9.99 -9.16 -11.07
CA LEU A 39 10.37 -9.82 -12.32
C LEU A 39 10.02 -11.32 -12.30
N ALA A 40 10.21 -11.99 -11.16
CA ALA A 40 9.82 -13.38 -10.98
C ALA A 40 8.29 -13.56 -11.05
N ALA A 41 7.52 -12.69 -10.38
CA ALA A 41 6.06 -12.72 -10.40
C ALA A 41 5.51 -12.44 -11.81
N LEU A 42 6.05 -11.44 -12.51
CA LEU A 42 5.66 -11.11 -13.89
C LEU A 42 5.84 -12.32 -14.83
N ARG A 43 6.99 -13.00 -14.73
CA ARG A 43 7.26 -14.23 -15.52
C ARG A 43 6.30 -15.36 -15.16
N THR A 44 6.17 -15.66 -13.87
CA THR A 44 5.36 -16.78 -13.35
C THR A 44 3.89 -16.66 -13.77
N HIS A 45 3.36 -15.45 -13.64
CA HIS A 45 1.94 -15.18 -13.91
C HIS A 45 1.68 -14.66 -15.35
N LYS A 46 2.72 -14.57 -16.19
CA LYS A 46 2.67 -14.06 -17.56
C LYS A 46 2.02 -12.68 -17.62
N LEU A 47 2.53 -11.75 -16.77
CA LEU A 47 2.03 -10.40 -16.65
C LEU A 47 2.95 -9.42 -17.37
N THR A 48 2.36 -8.33 -17.88
CA THR A 48 3.05 -7.22 -18.53
C THR A 48 2.85 -5.95 -17.65
N PRO A 49 3.91 -5.35 -17.11
CA PRO A 49 3.77 -4.11 -16.36
C PRO A 49 3.49 -2.93 -17.32
N VAL A 50 2.68 -1.98 -16.87
CA VAL A 50 2.33 -0.79 -17.65
C VAL A 50 2.52 0.53 -16.89
N ALA A 51 2.69 0.47 -15.56
CA ALA A 51 2.98 1.64 -14.73
C ALA A 51 3.61 1.21 -13.40
N ILE A 52 4.31 2.15 -12.75
CA ILE A 52 4.75 2.05 -11.36
C ILE A 52 4.10 3.19 -10.57
N LEU A 53 3.65 2.92 -9.35
CA LEU A 53 3.10 3.88 -8.39
C LEU A 53 3.93 3.80 -7.10
N CYS A 54 4.55 4.92 -6.69
CA CYS A 54 5.33 5.02 -5.47
C CYS A 54 4.59 5.87 -4.44
N THR A 55 4.49 5.41 -3.19
CA THR A 55 3.81 6.13 -2.12
C THR A 55 4.74 7.10 -1.39
N HIS A 56 5.99 6.75 -1.18
CA HIS A 56 7.02 7.55 -0.52
C HIS A 56 8.43 7.07 -0.88
N HIS A 57 9.48 7.78 -0.40
CA HIS A 57 10.86 7.63 -0.90
C HIS A 57 11.72 6.57 -0.21
N HIS A 58 11.23 5.86 0.81
CA HIS A 58 12.06 4.87 1.48
C HIS A 58 12.51 3.76 0.53
N ASP A 59 13.78 3.33 0.66
CA ASP A 59 14.42 2.38 -0.24
C ASP A 59 13.65 1.06 -0.37
N ASP A 60 13.02 0.61 0.70
CA ASP A 60 12.23 -0.62 0.72
C ASP A 60 10.85 -0.50 0.00
N HIS A 61 10.53 0.69 -0.54
CA HIS A 61 9.38 0.95 -1.40
C HIS A 61 9.77 1.35 -2.83
N VAL A 62 10.99 1.86 -3.04
CA VAL A 62 11.41 2.37 -4.35
C VAL A 62 12.70 1.77 -4.90
N GLY A 63 13.45 1.00 -4.11
CA GLY A 63 14.77 0.49 -4.48
C GLY A 63 14.80 -0.38 -5.74
N GLY A 64 13.67 -0.96 -6.15
CA GLY A 64 13.56 -1.73 -7.38
C GLY A 64 13.17 -0.92 -8.63
N VAL A 65 12.86 0.37 -8.48
CA VAL A 65 12.33 1.19 -9.59
C VAL A 65 13.32 1.30 -10.75
N GLU A 66 14.58 1.66 -10.48
CA GLU A 66 15.59 1.81 -11.53
C GLU A 66 15.79 0.54 -12.34
N GLU A 67 15.99 -0.61 -11.67
CA GLU A 67 16.18 -1.91 -12.33
C GLU A 67 14.94 -2.30 -13.15
N LEU A 68 13.72 -2.03 -12.66
CA LEU A 68 12.50 -2.27 -13.43
C LEU A 68 12.42 -1.40 -14.67
N LEU A 69 12.88 -0.15 -14.61
CA LEU A 69 12.93 0.77 -15.76
C LEU A 69 13.97 0.36 -16.81
N GLU A 70 15.06 -0.33 -16.42
CA GLU A 70 16.01 -0.93 -17.37
C GLU A 70 15.33 -2.03 -18.21
N HIS A 71 14.38 -2.76 -17.64
CA HIS A 71 13.65 -3.83 -18.33
C HIS A 71 12.41 -3.33 -19.08
N PHE A 72 11.73 -2.30 -18.56
CA PHE A 72 10.45 -1.82 -19.08
C PHE A 72 10.39 -0.29 -19.04
N PRO A 73 10.23 0.41 -20.17
CA PRO A 73 10.05 1.88 -20.19
C PRO A 73 8.65 2.25 -19.70
N LEU A 74 8.47 2.38 -18.38
CA LEU A 74 7.18 2.60 -17.73
C LEU A 74 7.02 4.04 -17.25
N PRO A 75 5.79 4.61 -17.27
CA PRO A 75 5.48 5.79 -16.47
C PRO A 75 5.58 5.43 -14.98
N VAL A 76 6.25 6.31 -14.21
CA VAL A 76 6.36 6.20 -12.77
C VAL A 76 5.66 7.38 -12.11
N TYR A 77 4.63 7.10 -11.35
CA TYR A 77 3.89 8.05 -10.52
C TYR A 77 4.49 8.06 -9.11
N GLY A 78 4.64 9.23 -8.51
CA GLY A 78 5.18 9.35 -7.16
C GLY A 78 4.95 10.72 -6.55
N PRO A 79 5.23 10.90 -5.24
CA PRO A 79 5.02 12.17 -4.54
C PRO A 79 5.89 13.29 -5.11
N ALA A 80 5.28 14.45 -5.40
CA ALA A 80 5.99 15.60 -5.91
C ALA A 80 6.91 16.27 -4.88
N ARG A 81 6.73 15.96 -3.58
CA ARG A 81 7.50 16.53 -2.48
C ARG A 81 8.66 15.67 -2.03
N GLU A 82 8.89 14.53 -2.68
CA GLU A 82 9.97 13.60 -2.36
C GLU A 82 10.82 13.36 -3.60
N HIS A 83 12.10 13.10 -3.37
CA HIS A 83 13.00 12.73 -4.44
C HIS A 83 13.00 11.21 -4.59
N ILE A 84 12.51 10.73 -5.71
CA ILE A 84 12.52 9.32 -6.11
C ILE A 84 13.03 9.26 -7.53
N ASP A 85 14.14 8.56 -7.74
CA ASP A 85 14.72 8.39 -9.06
C ASP A 85 13.75 7.66 -10.00
N GLY A 86 13.66 8.13 -11.24
CA GLY A 86 12.76 7.55 -12.24
C GLY A 86 11.31 8.08 -12.22
N VAL A 87 10.88 8.85 -11.21
CA VAL A 87 9.54 9.45 -11.22
C VAL A 87 9.38 10.40 -12.40
N SER A 88 8.45 10.06 -13.30
CA SER A 88 8.12 10.85 -14.49
C SER A 88 6.81 11.65 -14.34
N HIS A 89 5.97 11.27 -13.36
CA HIS A 89 4.68 11.87 -13.07
C HIS A 89 4.58 12.23 -11.59
N PRO A 90 5.15 13.40 -11.16
CA PRO A 90 5.06 13.85 -9.78
C PRO A 90 3.64 14.28 -9.43
N LEU A 91 3.12 13.80 -8.28
CA LEU A 91 1.75 13.99 -7.83
C LEU A 91 1.69 14.67 -6.46
N SER A 92 0.63 15.43 -6.21
CA SER A 92 0.29 16.08 -4.94
C SER A 92 -1.20 15.90 -4.63
N GLU A 93 -1.66 16.43 -3.51
CA GLU A 93 -3.08 16.42 -3.10
C GLU A 93 -4.01 16.73 -4.28
N ASP A 94 -5.10 15.99 -4.39
CA ASP A 94 -6.14 16.11 -5.43
C ASP A 94 -5.68 15.78 -6.87
N ALA A 95 -4.40 15.48 -7.10
CA ALA A 95 -3.94 14.99 -8.40
C ALA A 95 -4.54 13.60 -8.72
N ARG A 96 -4.36 13.19 -9.97
CA ARG A 96 -4.85 11.89 -10.45
C ARG A 96 -3.73 11.04 -11.05
N ALA A 97 -3.64 9.78 -10.64
CA ALA A 97 -2.84 8.78 -11.31
C ALA A 97 -3.75 7.96 -12.23
N VAL A 98 -3.69 8.25 -13.53
CA VAL A 98 -4.52 7.56 -14.53
C VAL A 98 -3.68 6.56 -15.29
N VAL A 99 -4.10 5.28 -15.28
CA VAL A 99 -3.47 4.18 -16.01
C VAL A 99 -4.48 3.61 -17.02
N PRO A 100 -4.58 4.21 -18.22
CA PRO A 100 -5.63 3.88 -19.18
C PRO A 100 -5.62 2.42 -19.62
N GLU A 101 -4.45 1.79 -19.72
CA GLU A 101 -4.29 0.39 -20.11
C GLU A 101 -4.96 -0.60 -19.16
N LEU A 102 -5.21 -0.16 -17.91
CA LEU A 102 -5.82 -0.98 -16.87
C LEU A 102 -7.27 -0.55 -16.57
N ASP A 103 -7.73 0.55 -17.17
CA ASP A 103 -9.02 1.19 -16.81
C ASP A 103 -9.01 1.59 -15.31
N LEU A 104 -7.87 2.13 -14.84
CA LEU A 104 -7.68 2.58 -13.46
C LEU A 104 -7.49 4.10 -13.41
N ASP A 105 -8.13 4.70 -12.41
CA ASP A 105 -8.07 6.12 -12.12
C ASP A 105 -8.08 6.33 -10.60
N PHE A 106 -6.94 6.73 -10.05
CA PHE A 106 -6.74 6.95 -8.62
C PHE A 106 -6.66 8.45 -8.31
N GLY A 107 -7.41 8.89 -7.31
CA GLY A 107 -7.17 10.16 -6.62
C GLY A 107 -5.94 10.03 -5.70
N VAL A 108 -5.28 11.14 -5.47
CA VAL A 108 -4.11 11.24 -4.60
C VAL A 108 -4.45 12.03 -3.35
N LEU A 109 -4.04 11.51 -2.19
CA LEU A 109 -4.10 12.20 -0.90
C LEU A 109 -2.69 12.41 -0.38
N ASP A 110 -2.34 13.63 0.00
CA ASP A 110 -1.14 13.90 0.81
C ASP A 110 -1.41 13.40 2.24
N ILE A 111 -0.58 12.47 2.71
CA ILE A 111 -0.68 11.84 4.03
C ILE A 111 0.66 11.91 4.77
N PRO A 112 1.18 13.14 5.02
CA PRO A 112 2.48 13.32 5.67
C PRO A 112 2.46 12.79 7.09
N ALA A 113 3.59 12.33 7.56
CA ALA A 113 4.06 12.08 8.92
C ALA A 113 5.08 10.93 8.97
N HIS A 114 4.84 9.81 8.29
CA HIS A 114 5.85 8.76 8.14
C HIS A 114 7.06 9.34 7.38
N THR A 115 6.81 9.86 6.18
CA THR A 115 7.69 10.82 5.50
C THR A 115 6.96 12.15 5.28
N ALA A 116 7.70 13.22 4.95
CA ALA A 116 7.14 14.57 4.81
C ALA A 116 6.26 14.73 3.56
N GLY A 117 6.53 13.97 2.52
CA GLY A 117 5.82 14.03 1.25
C GLY A 117 4.97 12.81 0.92
N HIS A 118 4.77 11.88 1.88
CA HIS A 118 4.02 10.64 1.66
C HIS A 118 2.65 10.87 1.05
N ILE A 119 2.29 10.09 0.03
CA ILE A 119 0.98 10.12 -0.63
C ILE A 119 0.28 8.76 -0.54
N ALA A 120 -1.04 8.78 -0.67
CA ALA A 120 -1.84 7.57 -0.90
C ALA A 120 -2.57 7.65 -2.24
N TYR A 121 -2.80 6.49 -2.85
CA TYR A 121 -3.64 6.34 -4.03
C TYR A 121 -4.97 5.72 -3.64
N HIS A 122 -6.10 6.39 -3.95
CA HIS A 122 -7.43 5.88 -3.65
C HIS A 122 -8.34 5.90 -4.88
N GLY A 123 -9.11 4.86 -5.06
CA GLY A 123 -10.03 4.76 -6.20
C GLY A 123 -10.36 3.32 -6.55
N ASN A 124 -11.37 3.13 -7.37
CA ASN A 124 -11.80 1.79 -7.80
C ASN A 124 -12.08 0.80 -6.65
N GLY A 125 -12.49 1.32 -5.46
CA GLY A 125 -12.69 0.53 -4.24
C GLY A 125 -11.39 0.08 -3.56
N MET A 126 -10.26 0.71 -3.85
CA MET A 126 -8.92 0.38 -3.34
C MET A 126 -8.26 1.62 -2.72
N LEU A 127 -7.41 1.39 -1.72
CA LEU A 127 -6.51 2.35 -1.11
C LEU A 127 -5.12 1.73 -0.98
N PHE A 128 -4.12 2.37 -1.56
CA PHE A 128 -2.70 2.05 -1.38
C PHE A 128 -2.09 3.16 -0.52
N CYS A 129 -1.81 2.87 0.74
CA CYS A 129 -1.43 3.87 1.75
C CYS A 129 0.02 3.74 2.26
N GLY A 130 0.83 2.91 1.60
CA GLY A 130 2.22 2.67 2.01
C GLY A 130 2.32 2.43 3.51
N ASP A 131 3.11 3.28 4.18
CA ASP A 131 3.43 3.16 5.59
C ASP A 131 2.67 4.14 6.50
N THR A 132 1.48 4.56 6.10
CA THR A 132 0.66 5.42 6.96
C THR A 132 -0.33 4.64 7.80
N LEU A 133 -1.14 3.75 7.19
CA LEU A 133 -2.18 2.98 7.89
C LEU A 133 -1.88 1.48 7.82
N PHE A 134 -1.84 0.85 8.98
CA PHE A 134 -1.77 -0.60 9.15
C PHE A 134 -2.96 -1.11 9.98
N SER A 135 -3.24 -2.41 9.89
CA SER A 135 -4.24 -3.03 10.76
C SER A 135 -3.81 -2.87 12.23
N ALA A 136 -4.68 -2.22 13.01
CA ALA A 136 -4.46 -1.88 14.43
C ALA A 136 -3.21 -1.04 14.70
N GLY A 137 -2.81 -0.16 13.77
CA GLY A 137 -1.65 0.71 13.96
C GLY A 137 -1.41 1.68 12.81
N CYS A 138 -0.37 2.47 12.95
CA CYS A 138 0.10 3.40 11.95
C CYS A 138 1.62 3.33 11.82
N GLY A 139 2.16 3.96 10.77
CA GLY A 139 3.59 4.04 10.54
C GLY A 139 4.34 4.84 11.59
N ARG A 140 5.63 4.55 11.71
CA ARG A 140 6.53 5.33 12.56
C ARG A 140 6.66 6.76 12.01
N LEU A 141 6.75 7.73 12.93
CA LEU A 141 6.96 9.13 12.59
C LEU A 141 8.46 9.41 12.42
N PHE A 142 8.94 9.46 11.18
CA PHE A 142 10.33 9.81 10.90
C PHE A 142 10.50 11.31 10.63
N GLU A 143 9.57 11.90 9.86
CA GLU A 143 9.72 13.26 9.35
C GLU A 143 8.55 14.18 9.74
N GLY A 144 7.56 13.65 10.43
CA GLY A 144 6.38 14.41 10.82
C GLY A 144 6.03 14.32 12.30
N SER A 145 4.89 14.86 12.65
CA SER A 145 4.34 14.93 14.02
C SER A 145 3.12 14.02 14.19
N ALA A 146 2.79 13.68 15.44
CA ALA A 146 1.58 12.94 15.79
C ALA A 146 0.30 13.65 15.30
N ALA A 147 0.28 14.99 15.32
CA ALA A 147 -0.85 15.76 14.81
C ALA A 147 -1.03 15.60 13.30
N GLN A 148 0.07 15.58 12.54
CA GLN A 148 0.02 15.30 11.09
C GLN A 148 -0.44 13.86 10.82
N MET A 149 0.07 12.87 11.54
CA MET A 149 -0.39 11.49 11.40
C MET A 149 -1.88 11.35 11.68
N ALA A 150 -2.39 11.99 12.74
CA ALA A 150 -3.82 11.98 13.07
C ALA A 150 -4.66 12.60 11.93
N GLN A 151 -4.20 13.69 11.31
CA GLN A 151 -4.88 14.29 10.15
C GLN A 151 -4.82 13.37 8.93
N SER A 152 -3.68 12.75 8.66
CA SER A 152 -3.51 11.79 7.56
C SER A 152 -4.43 10.57 7.73
N LEU A 153 -4.49 9.99 8.93
CA LEU A 153 -5.40 8.89 9.25
C LEU A 153 -6.88 9.31 9.13
N ALA A 154 -7.24 10.54 9.53
CA ALA A 154 -8.59 11.05 9.37
C ALA A 154 -9.03 11.18 7.91
N LYS A 155 -8.11 11.58 6.99
CA LYS A 155 -8.39 11.57 5.54
C LYS A 155 -8.68 10.15 5.03
N LEU A 156 -7.88 9.16 5.47
CA LEU A 156 -8.07 7.77 5.07
C LEU A 156 -9.36 7.17 5.63
N ALA A 157 -9.71 7.52 6.88
CA ALA A 157 -10.95 7.08 7.54
C ALA A 157 -12.23 7.70 6.93
N ALA A 158 -12.10 8.80 6.17
CA ALA A 158 -13.23 9.41 5.46
C ALA A 158 -13.57 8.72 4.13
N LEU A 159 -12.76 7.76 3.69
CA LEU A 159 -13.05 6.96 2.49
C LEU A 159 -14.21 5.98 2.75
N PRO A 160 -14.90 5.51 1.70
CA PRO A 160 -16.00 4.55 1.85
C PRO A 160 -15.59 3.30 2.66
N ASP A 161 -16.48 2.82 3.53
CA ASP A 161 -16.23 1.72 4.47
C ASP A 161 -15.86 0.39 3.78
N ASP A 162 -16.27 0.20 2.53
CA ASP A 162 -15.96 -0.98 1.72
C ASP A 162 -14.63 -0.86 0.94
N THR A 163 -13.87 0.22 1.15
CA THR A 163 -12.56 0.42 0.52
C THR A 163 -11.57 -0.63 1.01
N ALA A 164 -11.04 -1.43 0.09
CA ALA A 164 -9.98 -2.39 0.38
C ALA A 164 -8.63 -1.66 0.58
N VAL A 165 -7.99 -1.87 1.74
CA VAL A 165 -6.74 -1.20 2.11
C VAL A 165 -5.55 -2.11 1.82
N TYR A 166 -4.53 -1.59 1.15
CA TYR A 166 -3.27 -2.24 0.79
C TYR A 166 -2.10 -1.43 1.39
N CYS A 167 -1.58 -1.90 2.50
CA CYS A 167 -0.44 -1.28 3.21
C CYS A 167 0.91 -1.84 2.76
N GLY A 168 2.01 -1.20 3.21
CA GLY A 168 3.37 -1.56 2.79
C GLY A 168 3.94 -2.80 3.48
N HIS A 169 3.45 -3.18 4.69
CA HIS A 169 4.09 -4.22 5.50
C HIS A 169 3.14 -5.20 6.18
N GLU A 170 3.68 -6.39 6.53
CA GLU A 170 3.01 -7.45 7.29
C GLU A 170 3.12 -7.21 8.83
N TYR A 171 2.63 -6.05 9.30
CA TYR A 171 2.66 -5.70 10.74
C TYR A 171 1.42 -6.07 11.57
N PRO A 172 0.27 -6.54 11.02
CA PRO A 172 -0.96 -6.70 11.78
C PRO A 172 -0.82 -7.54 13.05
N ALA A 173 -0.07 -8.63 13.03
CA ALA A 173 0.11 -9.47 14.22
C ALA A 173 0.88 -8.78 15.35
N ALA A 174 1.87 -7.94 15.02
CA ALA A 174 2.63 -7.19 16.00
C ALA A 174 1.79 -6.03 16.57
N ASN A 175 1.11 -5.29 15.69
CA ASN A 175 0.24 -4.18 16.06
C ASN A 175 -0.92 -4.63 16.96
N LEU A 176 -1.58 -5.75 16.62
CA LEU A 176 -2.67 -6.30 17.43
C LEU A 176 -2.21 -6.78 18.80
N ARG A 177 -1.01 -7.35 18.91
CA ARG A 177 -0.43 -7.67 20.22
C ARG A 177 -0.18 -6.41 21.06
N PHE A 178 0.30 -5.33 20.45
CA PHE A 178 0.47 -4.05 21.13
C PHE A 178 -0.91 -3.45 21.53
N ALA A 179 -1.89 -3.44 20.63
CA ALA A 179 -3.23 -2.94 20.92
C ALA A 179 -3.84 -3.68 22.13
N LEU A 180 -3.69 -5.01 22.19
CA LEU A 180 -4.17 -5.82 23.32
C LEU A 180 -3.36 -5.64 24.61
N ALA A 181 -2.13 -5.16 24.56
CA ALA A 181 -1.38 -4.78 25.75
C ALA A 181 -1.92 -3.48 26.34
N VAL A 182 -2.46 -2.59 25.53
CA VAL A 182 -3.08 -1.33 25.93
C VAL A 182 -4.56 -1.52 26.30
N GLU A 183 -5.28 -2.32 25.55
CA GLU A 183 -6.70 -2.61 25.67
C GLU A 183 -6.95 -4.13 25.81
N PRO A 184 -6.64 -4.77 26.95
CA PRO A 184 -6.70 -6.22 27.09
C PRO A 184 -8.09 -6.83 26.88
N ASP A 185 -9.15 -6.07 27.16
CA ASP A 185 -10.55 -6.49 27.01
C ASP A 185 -11.16 -6.22 25.63
N ASN A 186 -10.38 -5.70 24.67
CA ASN A 186 -10.85 -5.42 23.31
C ASN A 186 -11.08 -6.72 22.54
N ARG A 187 -12.34 -7.20 22.55
CA ARG A 187 -12.74 -8.47 21.91
C ARG A 187 -12.58 -8.45 20.39
N ALA A 188 -12.74 -7.28 19.75
CA ALA A 188 -12.55 -7.15 18.31
C ALA A 188 -11.08 -7.37 17.94
N ALA A 189 -10.14 -6.75 18.67
CA ALA A 189 -8.72 -6.96 18.49
C ALA A 189 -8.29 -8.41 18.78
N GLN A 190 -8.86 -9.07 19.81
CA GLN A 190 -8.60 -10.49 20.10
C GLN A 190 -9.03 -11.40 18.94
N ALA A 191 -10.26 -11.20 18.44
CA ALA A 191 -10.80 -11.97 17.31
C ALA A 191 -9.96 -11.75 16.04
N HIS A 192 -9.57 -10.49 15.77
CA HIS A 192 -8.75 -10.15 14.62
C HIS A 192 -7.34 -10.74 14.72
N LEU A 193 -6.71 -10.73 15.89
CA LEU A 193 -5.41 -11.38 16.09
C LEU A 193 -5.48 -12.89 15.80
N THR A 194 -6.53 -13.55 16.25
CA THR A 194 -6.75 -14.98 15.97
C THR A 194 -6.86 -15.24 14.46
N GLN A 195 -7.60 -14.38 13.75
CA GLN A 195 -7.75 -14.47 12.29
C GLN A 195 -6.43 -14.23 11.56
N VAL A 196 -5.66 -13.21 11.97
CA VAL A 196 -4.33 -12.88 11.42
C VAL A 196 -3.38 -14.06 11.61
N GLN A 197 -3.33 -14.67 12.79
CA GLN A 197 -2.51 -15.83 13.07
C GLN A 197 -2.87 -17.03 12.18
N ALA A 198 -4.17 -17.27 11.95
CA ALA A 198 -4.63 -18.32 11.05
C ALA A 198 -4.22 -18.06 9.59
N TRP A 199 -4.30 -16.81 9.11
CA TRP A 199 -3.83 -16.45 7.76
C TRP A 199 -2.32 -16.68 7.63
N ARG A 200 -1.53 -16.24 8.61
CA ARG A 200 -0.07 -16.41 8.61
C ARG A 200 0.33 -17.90 8.65
N ALA A 201 -0.34 -18.71 9.47
CA ALA A 201 -0.09 -20.16 9.52
C ALA A 201 -0.42 -20.85 8.19
N ALA A 202 -1.35 -20.32 7.42
CA ALA A 202 -1.70 -20.78 6.07
C ALA A 202 -0.82 -20.17 4.95
N GLY A 203 0.24 -19.42 5.28
CA GLY A 203 1.09 -18.72 4.30
C GLY A 203 0.37 -17.60 3.52
N ARG A 204 -0.74 -17.10 4.05
CA ARG A 204 -1.52 -16.03 3.42
C ARG A 204 -1.10 -14.68 4.00
N PRO A 205 -0.97 -13.63 3.15
CA PRO A 205 -0.75 -12.27 3.64
C PRO A 205 -1.94 -11.81 4.46
N CYS A 206 -1.68 -10.97 5.45
CA CYS A 206 -2.73 -10.25 6.15
C CYS A 206 -3.22 -9.13 5.25
N ARG A 207 -4.20 -9.43 4.39
CA ARG A 207 -4.87 -8.37 3.62
C ARG A 207 -5.50 -7.41 4.62
N ALA A 208 -5.30 -6.14 4.39
CA ALA A 208 -6.01 -5.14 5.14
C ALA A 208 -7.52 -5.34 4.91
N ALA A 209 -8.26 -5.37 5.98
CA ALA A 209 -9.70 -5.38 5.95
C ALA A 209 -10.22 -4.06 5.34
N ALA A 210 -11.49 -4.02 4.95
CA ALA A 210 -12.16 -2.79 4.58
C ALA A 210 -11.97 -1.71 5.67
N ALA A 211 -12.01 -0.44 5.31
CA ALA A 211 -11.75 0.70 6.21
C ALA A 211 -12.61 0.66 7.50
N SER A 212 -13.82 0.10 7.44
CA SER A 212 -14.72 -0.12 8.59
C SER A 212 -14.15 -0.98 9.72
N SER A 213 -13.13 -1.79 9.47
CA SER A 213 -12.50 -2.58 10.54
C SER A 213 -11.51 -1.80 11.40
N PHE A 214 -11.27 -0.51 11.08
CA PHE A 214 -10.37 0.37 11.82
C PHE A 214 -11.09 1.38 12.70
N THR A 215 -12.41 1.55 12.54
CA THR A 215 -13.23 2.39 13.41
C THR A 215 -13.81 1.53 14.51
N SER A 216 -13.30 1.66 15.75
CA SER A 216 -14.02 1.18 16.93
C SER A 216 -15.25 2.06 17.10
N ASP A 217 -16.45 1.45 17.16
CA ASP A 217 -17.61 2.11 17.73
C ASP A 217 -17.22 2.61 19.12
N SER A 218 -17.09 3.93 19.25
CA SER A 218 -16.87 4.64 20.51
C SER A 218 -18.18 4.83 21.24
#